data_0a8d5371ee4ee3d64bde20caf5d90023
#
_entry.id   0a8d5371ee4ee3d64bde20caf5d90023
#
_cell.length_a   1.000
_cell.length_b   1.000
_cell.length_c   1.000
_cell.angle_alpha   90.00
_cell.angle_beta   90.00
_cell.angle_gamma   90.00
#
_symmetry.space_group_name_H-M   'P 1'
#
loop_
_entity.id
_entity.type
_entity.pdbx_description
1 polymer ?
#
loop_
_entity_poly.entity_id
_entity_poly.type
_entity_poly.pdbx_seq_one_letter_code
_entity_poly.pdbx_strand_id
1 'polypeptide(L)'
;MRQPVHLALTCLLALATTFSALSAPAAQLQGPATEPLQVRIGYLGYRPDPGPLLSNIIPEPADAGLQGAELAIVDSNSTGRFLKQEFHLAKASVDSPEALLQAAKAQHDQGLRLFVVNAPASSLRTLSAALPDSLLFNAGSPDDSLRSSQCLGNVLHTLPGRAMLSDALVQFMVLRKWQRALLVVGQTDDDRAYAAALRRSVKRFGMQLVAEKTWTFDNDQRRSAQAEMPLFTQTAEYDVVLVADERGDFGEYLPYQTWYPRPVAGTQGLTPTGWHKTVETFGAAQLQKRFEAQAGRWMNDRDFAAWMAVRSVASAVNKLRQAEPRALQQLLLSEQLPLDGFKGRKLSYRPWNGELRQPIPLVQPRALVSTSPQDGFLHPFNEMDSLGYDKPEVTCGYP
;
A
#
# COMPACT_ATOMS: atom_id res chain seq x y z
N MET A 1 -7.96 -81.15 31.46
CA MET A 1 -8.82 -82.34 31.11
C MET A 1 -9.28 -82.10 29.68
N ARG A 2 -8.65 -82.85 28.80
CA ARG A 2 -9.27 -83.78 27.81
C ARG A 2 -10.31 -83.14 26.90
N GLN A 3 -9.90 -82.79 25.65
CA GLN A 3 -10.12 -83.46 24.35
C GLN A 3 -11.48 -84.27 24.21
N PRO A 4 -11.93 -84.65 22.98
CA PRO A 4 -11.61 -84.19 21.59
C PRO A 4 -12.83 -84.34 20.60
N VAL A 5 -12.56 -84.01 19.28
CA VAL A 5 -12.94 -84.83 18.04
C VAL A 5 -14.37 -84.63 17.49
N HIS A 6 -14.61 -84.38 16.24
CA HIS A 6 -14.44 -85.16 14.99
C HIS A 6 -14.73 -84.33 13.74
N LEU A 7 -13.88 -84.42 12.80
CA LEU A 7 -13.90 -84.65 11.36
C LEU A 7 -15.25 -84.96 10.74
N ALA A 8 -15.65 -84.25 9.68
CA ALA A 8 -16.40 -84.76 8.57
C ALA A 8 -16.07 -84.02 7.28
N LEU A 9 -15.47 -84.75 6.40
CA LEU A 9 -15.10 -84.49 5.02
C LEU A 9 -16.34 -84.65 4.12
N THR A 10 -16.69 -83.58 3.32
CA THR A 10 -17.54 -83.77 2.15
C THR A 10 -17.06 -82.93 0.99
N CYS A 11 -16.61 -83.67 -0.04
CA CYS A 11 -16.32 -83.13 -1.39
C CYS A 11 -17.61 -82.61 -2.04
N LEU A 12 -17.52 -81.43 -2.66
CA LEU A 12 -18.45 -81.07 -3.71
C LEU A 12 -17.73 -80.32 -4.82
N LEU A 13 -17.96 -80.79 -6.03
CA LEU A 13 -17.34 -80.40 -7.31
C LEU A 13 -17.45 -78.93 -7.63
N ALA A 14 -16.33 -78.40 -8.15
CA ALA A 14 -16.22 -77.14 -8.78
C ALA A 14 -16.88 -77.03 -10.12
N LEU A 15 -17.82 -76.11 -10.33
CA LEU A 15 -18.22 -75.64 -11.66
C LEU A 15 -17.56 -74.26 -11.83
N ALA A 16 -16.53 -74.22 -12.63
CA ALA A 16 -15.91 -72.98 -13.04
C ALA A 16 -16.73 -72.35 -14.17
N THR A 17 -17.44 -71.25 -13.85
CA THR A 17 -18.03 -70.37 -14.84
C THR A 17 -17.07 -69.19 -15.03
N THR A 18 -16.42 -69.17 -16.17
CA THR A 18 -15.55 -68.03 -16.60
C THR A 18 -16.45 -66.85 -16.97
N PHE A 19 -16.50 -65.89 -16.08
CA PHE A 19 -17.01 -64.54 -16.39
C PHE A 19 -15.94 -63.76 -17.12
N SER A 20 -16.04 -63.64 -18.45
CA SER A 20 -15.27 -62.68 -19.23
C SER A 20 -15.77 -61.27 -18.93
N ALA A 21 -15.04 -60.52 -18.09
CA ALA A 21 -15.28 -59.13 -17.89
C ALA A 21 -14.87 -58.33 -19.14
N LEU A 22 -15.84 -57.90 -19.93
CA LEU A 22 -15.63 -56.88 -20.94
C LEU A 22 -15.28 -55.58 -20.19
N SER A 23 -13.98 -55.23 -20.18
CA SER A 23 -13.52 -53.91 -19.78
C SER A 23 -13.94 -52.90 -20.86
N ALA A 24 -15.01 -52.19 -20.65
CA ALA A 24 -15.33 -51.00 -21.44
C ALA A 24 -14.22 -49.92 -21.14
N PRO A 25 -13.62 -49.30 -22.15
CA PRO A 25 -12.72 -48.19 -21.92
C PRO A 25 -13.55 -47.07 -21.28
N ALA A 26 -13.12 -46.63 -20.07
CA ALA A 26 -13.64 -45.43 -19.47
C ALA A 26 -13.29 -44.26 -20.41
N ALA A 27 -14.27 -43.81 -21.18
CA ALA A 27 -14.16 -42.56 -21.93
C ALA A 27 -13.93 -41.44 -20.90
N GLN A 28 -12.70 -41.00 -20.78
CA GLN A 28 -12.36 -39.75 -20.11
C GLN A 28 -13.08 -38.65 -20.90
N LEU A 29 -14.18 -38.17 -20.35
CA LEU A 29 -14.80 -36.90 -20.76
C LEU A 29 -13.78 -35.79 -20.40
N GLN A 30 -12.77 -35.60 -21.25
CA GLN A 30 -12.02 -34.39 -21.32
C GLN A 30 -12.96 -33.35 -21.95
N GLY A 31 -13.71 -32.65 -21.11
CA GLY A 31 -14.34 -31.40 -21.53
C GLY A 31 -13.26 -30.50 -22.12
N PRO A 32 -13.60 -29.63 -23.09
CA PRO A 32 -12.62 -28.75 -23.69
C PRO A 32 -11.87 -28.05 -22.58
N ALA A 33 -10.53 -28.15 -22.56
CA ALA A 33 -9.67 -27.42 -21.65
C ALA A 33 -9.90 -25.95 -21.94
N THR A 34 -10.76 -25.29 -21.14
CA THR A 34 -10.95 -23.85 -21.22
C THR A 34 -9.61 -23.21 -20.91
N GLU A 35 -9.08 -22.47 -21.89
CA GLU A 35 -7.83 -21.74 -21.73
C GLU A 35 -7.88 -20.86 -20.49
N PRO A 36 -6.76 -20.69 -19.77
CA PRO A 36 -6.70 -19.82 -18.61
C PRO A 36 -7.05 -18.38 -19.00
N LEU A 37 -7.84 -17.71 -18.16
CA LEU A 37 -8.09 -16.27 -18.30
C LEU A 37 -6.76 -15.51 -18.14
N GLN A 38 -6.33 -14.85 -19.21
CA GLN A 38 -5.10 -14.05 -19.23
C GLN A 38 -5.38 -12.66 -18.66
N VAL A 39 -4.73 -12.31 -17.57
CA VAL A 39 -4.84 -11.00 -16.90
C VAL A 39 -3.53 -10.26 -17.04
N ARG A 40 -3.52 -9.22 -17.88
CA ARG A 40 -2.33 -8.44 -18.18
C ARG A 40 -2.38 -7.10 -17.43
N ILE A 41 -1.35 -6.81 -16.63
CA ILE A 41 -1.23 -5.60 -15.81
C ILE A 41 0.02 -4.86 -16.27
N GLY A 42 -0.09 -3.55 -16.51
CA GLY A 42 1.04 -2.68 -16.76
C GLY A 42 1.60 -2.09 -15.46
N TYR A 43 2.89 -2.09 -15.29
CA TYR A 43 3.58 -1.29 -14.28
C TYR A 43 4.23 -0.09 -14.98
N LEU A 44 3.93 1.10 -14.48
CA LEU A 44 4.42 2.37 -14.99
C LEU A 44 5.15 3.12 -13.87
N GLY A 45 6.47 3.17 -13.93
CA GLY A 45 7.34 3.81 -12.94
C GLY A 45 8.07 5.02 -13.50
N TYR A 46 7.94 6.15 -12.82
CA TYR A 46 8.76 7.35 -13.04
C TYR A 46 8.95 8.08 -11.71
N ARG A 47 10.18 8.42 -11.41
CA ARG A 47 10.51 9.29 -10.27
C ARG A 47 11.45 10.39 -10.72
N PRO A 48 11.10 11.65 -10.38
CA PRO A 48 12.04 12.77 -10.55
C PRO A 48 13.34 12.50 -9.79
N ASP A 49 14.44 12.99 -10.32
CA ASP A 49 15.71 13.00 -9.59
C ASP A 49 15.54 13.91 -8.33
N PRO A 50 15.75 13.38 -7.12
CA PRO A 50 15.65 14.19 -5.90
C PRO A 50 16.81 15.19 -5.77
N GLY A 51 17.81 15.14 -6.65
CA GLY A 51 19.06 15.86 -6.52
C GLY A 51 19.96 15.30 -5.41
N PRO A 52 21.00 16.03 -5.00
CA PRO A 52 21.94 15.57 -3.98
C PRO A 52 21.25 15.41 -2.63
N LEU A 53 21.35 14.21 -2.06
CA LEU A 53 20.86 13.90 -0.72
C LEU A 53 21.96 14.10 0.33
N LEU A 54 21.55 14.25 1.60
CA LEU A 54 22.49 14.21 2.71
C LEU A 54 23.11 12.82 2.84
N SER A 55 24.35 12.76 3.31
CA SER A 55 25.11 11.51 3.43
C SER A 55 24.51 10.50 4.42
N ASN A 56 23.69 10.95 5.36
CA ASN A 56 22.98 10.11 6.33
C ASN A 56 21.60 9.63 5.84
N ILE A 57 21.14 10.11 4.69
CA ILE A 57 19.88 9.68 4.08
C ILE A 57 20.14 8.46 3.22
N ILE A 58 19.39 7.39 3.48
CA ILE A 58 19.39 6.19 2.64
C ILE A 58 18.47 6.47 1.46
N PRO A 59 19.00 6.51 0.21
CA PRO A 59 18.17 6.76 -0.96
C PRO A 59 17.11 5.67 -1.12
N GLU A 60 15.94 6.06 -1.59
CA GLU A 60 14.91 5.09 -1.93
C GLU A 60 15.40 4.19 -3.07
N PRO A 61 15.22 2.85 -2.97
CA PRO A 61 15.68 1.92 -4.00
C PRO A 61 15.11 2.26 -5.38
N ALA A 62 15.91 2.14 -6.43
CA ALA A 62 15.50 2.46 -7.80
C ALA A 62 14.33 1.58 -8.29
N ASP A 63 14.23 0.36 -7.78
CA ASP A 63 13.19 -0.62 -8.08
C ASP A 63 12.00 -0.60 -7.09
N ALA A 64 11.92 0.39 -6.20
CA ALA A 64 10.80 0.52 -5.27
C ALA A 64 9.46 0.60 -6.02
N GLY A 65 8.50 -0.17 -5.55
CA GLY A 65 7.20 -0.37 -6.19
C GLY A 65 7.20 -1.50 -7.22
N LEU A 66 8.22 -1.59 -8.09
CA LEU A 66 8.29 -2.65 -9.10
C LEU A 66 8.39 -4.05 -8.44
N GLN A 67 9.29 -4.20 -7.46
CA GLN A 67 9.45 -5.46 -6.74
C GLN A 67 8.18 -5.89 -6.01
N GLY A 68 7.41 -4.95 -5.49
CA GLY A 68 6.11 -5.22 -4.89
C GLY A 68 5.10 -5.77 -5.89
N ALA A 69 5.01 -5.15 -7.07
CA ALA A 69 4.14 -5.63 -8.16
C ALA A 69 4.55 -7.04 -8.64
N GLU A 70 5.84 -7.28 -8.83
CA GLU A 70 6.36 -8.60 -9.23
C GLU A 70 6.03 -9.70 -8.21
N LEU A 71 6.24 -9.43 -6.91
CA LEU A 71 5.87 -10.39 -5.87
C LEU A 71 4.37 -10.70 -5.89
N ALA A 72 3.55 -9.67 -6.10
CA ALA A 72 2.10 -9.86 -6.15
C ALA A 72 1.64 -10.70 -7.36
N ILE A 73 2.34 -10.63 -8.48
CA ILE A 73 2.12 -11.54 -9.63
C ILE A 73 2.42 -12.99 -9.23
N VAL A 74 3.56 -13.23 -8.59
CA VAL A 74 3.94 -14.57 -8.10
C VAL A 74 2.88 -15.10 -7.12
N ASP A 75 2.48 -14.27 -6.14
CA ASP A 75 1.45 -14.61 -5.16
C ASP A 75 0.09 -14.89 -5.83
N SER A 76 -0.28 -14.13 -6.86
CA SER A 76 -1.56 -14.28 -7.56
C SER A 76 -1.58 -15.53 -8.44
N ASN A 77 -0.49 -15.84 -9.12
CA ASN A 77 -0.36 -17.03 -9.94
C ASN A 77 -0.34 -18.33 -9.12
N SER A 78 0.13 -18.27 -7.86
CA SER A 78 0.06 -19.43 -6.96
C SER A 78 -1.37 -19.93 -6.75
N THR A 79 -2.33 -19.01 -6.65
CA THR A 79 -3.77 -19.31 -6.55
C THR A 79 -4.42 -19.45 -7.94
N GLY A 80 -3.99 -18.62 -8.89
CA GLY A 80 -4.51 -18.56 -10.26
C GLY A 80 -4.49 -19.90 -10.99
N ARG A 81 -3.44 -20.70 -10.77
CA ARG A 81 -3.33 -22.04 -11.35
C ARG A 81 -4.55 -22.94 -11.05
N PHE A 82 -5.11 -22.87 -9.86
CA PHE A 82 -6.29 -23.62 -9.47
C PHE A 82 -7.59 -23.02 -10.02
N LEU A 83 -7.57 -21.72 -10.34
CA LEU A 83 -8.72 -20.97 -10.82
C LEU A 83 -8.74 -20.81 -12.34
N LYS A 84 -7.78 -21.40 -13.06
CA LYS A 84 -7.56 -21.21 -14.50
C LYS A 84 -7.41 -19.71 -14.84
N GLN A 85 -6.53 -19.03 -14.12
CA GLN A 85 -6.19 -17.62 -14.32
C GLN A 85 -4.68 -17.47 -14.32
N GLU A 86 -4.17 -16.63 -15.19
CA GLU A 86 -2.75 -16.36 -15.32
C GLU A 86 -2.51 -14.84 -15.36
N PHE A 87 -1.66 -14.35 -14.45
CA PHE A 87 -1.37 -12.94 -14.28
C PHE A 87 0.01 -12.63 -14.83
N HIS A 88 0.09 -11.55 -15.63
CA HIS A 88 1.32 -11.10 -16.28
C HIS A 88 1.57 -9.62 -16.00
N LEU A 89 2.84 -9.24 -15.82
CA LEU A 89 3.26 -7.86 -15.61
C LEU A 89 4.07 -7.36 -16.80
N ALA A 90 3.56 -6.33 -17.48
CA ALA A 90 4.33 -5.56 -18.44
C ALA A 90 4.97 -4.36 -17.73
N LYS A 91 6.30 -4.24 -17.79
CA LYS A 91 7.07 -3.29 -16.99
C LYS A 91 7.59 -2.14 -17.82
N ALA A 92 7.43 -0.90 -17.31
CA ALA A 92 8.11 0.28 -17.82
C ALA A 92 8.56 1.15 -16.64
N SER A 93 9.87 1.30 -16.47
CA SER A 93 10.50 2.27 -15.58
C SER A 93 11.30 3.23 -16.45
N VAL A 94 11.02 4.52 -16.36
CA VAL A 94 11.51 5.54 -17.29
C VAL A 94 11.98 6.79 -16.55
N ASP A 95 12.71 7.67 -17.24
CA ASP A 95 13.41 8.81 -16.66
C ASP A 95 12.68 10.14 -16.87
N SER A 96 11.56 10.15 -17.62
CA SER A 96 10.79 11.38 -17.84
C SER A 96 9.28 11.14 -17.89
N PRO A 97 8.46 12.17 -17.61
CA PRO A 97 7.02 12.07 -17.71
C PRO A 97 6.53 11.81 -19.15
N GLU A 98 7.25 12.32 -20.15
CA GLU A 98 6.95 12.09 -21.56
C GLU A 98 7.18 10.64 -21.95
N ALA A 99 8.31 10.05 -21.54
CA ALA A 99 8.60 8.63 -21.74
C ALA A 99 7.58 7.74 -21.03
N LEU A 100 7.11 8.16 -19.83
CA LEU A 100 6.07 7.44 -19.10
C LEU A 100 4.75 7.40 -19.88
N LEU A 101 4.32 8.54 -20.44
CA LEU A 101 3.12 8.62 -21.26
C LEU A 101 3.23 7.77 -22.52
N GLN A 102 4.38 7.78 -23.19
CA GLN A 102 4.62 6.95 -24.37
C GLN A 102 4.58 5.46 -24.05
N ALA A 103 5.24 5.04 -22.96
CA ALA A 103 5.20 3.66 -22.50
C ALA A 103 3.77 3.20 -22.15
N ALA A 104 3.00 4.06 -21.49
CA ALA A 104 1.62 3.79 -21.14
C ALA A 104 0.74 3.60 -22.40
N LYS A 105 0.86 4.49 -23.38
CA LYS A 105 0.15 4.36 -24.66
C LYS A 105 0.55 3.09 -25.43
N ALA A 106 1.84 2.78 -25.50
CA ALA A 106 2.32 1.57 -26.16
C ALA A 106 1.75 0.29 -25.51
N GLN A 107 1.69 0.23 -24.16
CA GLN A 107 1.06 -0.89 -23.46
C GLN A 107 -0.47 -0.92 -23.69
N HIS A 108 -1.12 0.24 -23.71
CA HIS A 108 -2.55 0.35 -23.99
C HIS A 108 -2.90 -0.12 -25.42
N ASP A 109 -2.07 0.24 -26.42
CA ASP A 109 -2.23 -0.20 -27.82
C ASP A 109 -2.06 -1.73 -27.96
N GLN A 110 -1.29 -2.34 -27.07
CA GLN A 110 -1.18 -3.81 -26.93
C GLN A 110 -2.36 -4.44 -26.19
N GLY A 111 -3.38 -3.66 -25.82
CA GLY A 111 -4.60 -4.15 -25.19
C GLY A 111 -4.56 -4.17 -23.65
N LEU A 112 -3.54 -3.62 -22.97
CA LEU A 112 -3.54 -3.49 -21.51
C LEU A 112 -4.51 -2.38 -21.08
N ARG A 113 -5.26 -2.63 -20.02
CA ARG A 113 -6.26 -1.70 -19.47
C ARG A 113 -6.18 -1.57 -17.95
N LEU A 114 -5.28 -2.32 -17.29
CA LEU A 114 -5.07 -2.31 -15.85
C LEU A 114 -3.64 -1.87 -15.60
N PHE A 115 -3.44 -0.81 -14.81
CA PHE A 115 -2.12 -0.23 -14.62
C PHE A 115 -1.83 0.06 -13.15
N VAL A 116 -0.64 -0.30 -12.69
CA VAL A 116 -0.05 0.16 -11.44
C VAL A 116 0.88 1.32 -11.76
N VAL A 117 0.61 2.48 -11.19
CA VAL A 117 1.33 3.72 -11.48
C VAL A 117 2.12 4.17 -10.25
N ASN A 118 3.44 4.15 -10.36
CA ASN A 118 4.37 4.68 -9.37
C ASN A 118 5.02 5.96 -9.92
N ALA A 119 4.30 7.06 -9.83
CA ALA A 119 4.70 8.34 -10.40
C ALA A 119 4.09 9.53 -9.62
N PRO A 120 4.61 10.76 -9.80
CA PRO A 120 4.03 11.97 -9.23
C PRO A 120 2.58 12.23 -9.67
N ALA A 121 1.87 13.07 -8.91
CA ALA A 121 0.47 13.43 -9.16
C ALA A 121 0.24 14.04 -10.57
N SER A 122 1.17 14.86 -11.07
CA SER A 122 1.10 15.45 -12.40
C SER A 122 1.07 14.38 -13.49
N SER A 123 1.98 13.42 -13.42
CA SER A 123 2.03 12.29 -14.36
C SER A 123 0.77 11.42 -14.26
N LEU A 124 0.28 11.16 -13.04
CA LEU A 124 -0.95 10.39 -12.85
C LEU A 124 -2.17 11.07 -13.48
N ARG A 125 -2.30 12.42 -13.35
CA ARG A 125 -3.36 13.19 -14.02
C ARG A 125 -3.27 13.06 -15.55
N THR A 126 -2.06 13.18 -16.11
CA THR A 126 -1.82 13.02 -17.56
C THR A 126 -2.20 11.63 -18.04
N LEU A 127 -1.80 10.58 -17.30
CA LEU A 127 -2.12 9.19 -17.64
C LEU A 127 -3.62 8.91 -17.54
N SER A 128 -4.30 9.39 -16.49
CA SER A 128 -5.74 9.24 -16.32
C SER A 128 -6.53 9.85 -17.47
N ALA A 129 -6.14 11.05 -17.91
CA ALA A 129 -6.77 11.72 -19.05
C ALA A 129 -6.48 11.03 -20.39
N ALA A 130 -5.28 10.47 -20.56
CA ALA A 130 -4.87 9.79 -21.79
C ALA A 130 -5.46 8.38 -21.95
N LEU A 131 -5.84 7.72 -20.83
CA LEU A 131 -6.30 6.33 -20.79
C LEU A 131 -7.66 6.21 -20.08
N PRO A 132 -8.73 6.86 -20.59
CA PRO A 132 -10.01 6.97 -19.90
C PRO A 132 -10.78 5.63 -19.77
N ASP A 133 -10.44 4.64 -20.57
CA ASP A 133 -11.01 3.29 -20.57
C ASP A 133 -10.21 2.29 -19.71
N SER A 134 -9.20 2.77 -19.03
CA SER A 134 -8.31 1.96 -18.20
C SER A 134 -8.55 2.23 -16.71
N LEU A 135 -8.26 1.24 -15.87
CA LEU A 135 -8.23 1.37 -14.42
C LEU A 135 -6.77 1.51 -13.96
N LEU A 136 -6.47 2.61 -13.30
CA LEU A 136 -5.14 2.93 -12.77
C LEU A 136 -5.11 2.79 -11.25
N PHE A 137 -4.04 2.22 -10.72
CA PHE A 137 -3.80 2.14 -9.28
C PHE A 137 -2.62 3.04 -8.92
N ASN A 138 -2.88 4.08 -8.14
CA ASN A 138 -1.86 5.00 -7.66
C ASN A 138 -1.06 4.37 -6.50
N ALA A 139 0.15 3.93 -6.80
CA ALA A 139 1.11 3.39 -5.84
C ALA A 139 2.28 4.36 -5.58
N GLY A 140 2.27 5.58 -6.14
CA GLY A 140 3.41 6.50 -6.12
C GLY A 140 3.14 7.88 -5.51
N SER A 141 1.93 8.42 -5.61
CA SER A 141 1.65 9.79 -5.18
C SER A 141 0.80 9.87 -3.91
N PRO A 142 1.30 10.50 -2.83
CA PRO A 142 0.53 10.77 -1.61
C PRO A 142 -0.30 12.06 -1.68
N ASP A 143 -0.42 12.70 -2.84
CA ASP A 143 -1.07 14.01 -3.03
C ASP A 143 -2.54 13.98 -2.62
N ASP A 144 -2.89 14.79 -1.64
CA ASP A 144 -4.22 14.86 -1.04
C ASP A 144 -5.26 15.48 -1.98
N SER A 145 -4.87 16.32 -2.96
CA SER A 145 -5.80 16.89 -3.91
C SER A 145 -6.48 15.82 -4.78
N LEU A 146 -5.78 14.71 -5.07
CA LEU A 146 -6.32 13.56 -5.80
C LEU A 146 -7.40 12.79 -5.02
N ARG A 147 -7.53 13.06 -3.72
CA ARG A 147 -8.44 12.38 -2.78
C ARG A 147 -9.51 13.30 -2.21
N SER A 148 -9.47 14.59 -2.56
CA SER A 148 -10.35 15.61 -1.97
C SER A 148 -11.03 16.51 -2.99
N SER A 149 -10.27 17.22 -3.82
CA SER A 149 -10.78 18.25 -4.73
C SER A 149 -10.58 17.98 -6.22
N GLN A 150 -9.66 17.08 -6.57
CA GLN A 150 -9.28 16.76 -7.96
C GLN A 150 -9.25 15.24 -8.18
N CYS A 151 -10.30 14.54 -7.78
CA CYS A 151 -10.39 13.09 -7.96
C CYS A 151 -10.37 12.71 -9.43
N LEU A 152 -9.75 11.57 -9.73
CA LEU A 152 -9.64 11.01 -11.06
C LEU A 152 -10.53 9.76 -11.12
N GLY A 153 -11.59 9.79 -11.93
CA GLY A 153 -12.66 8.80 -11.92
C GLY A 153 -12.25 7.37 -12.29
N ASN A 154 -11.08 7.18 -12.90
CA ASN A 154 -10.53 5.87 -13.25
C ASN A 154 -9.28 5.51 -12.42
N VAL A 155 -9.08 6.16 -11.26
CA VAL A 155 -7.92 5.94 -10.38
C VAL A 155 -8.35 5.44 -9.02
N LEU A 156 -7.73 4.36 -8.54
CA LEU A 156 -7.79 3.88 -7.15
C LEU A 156 -6.44 4.12 -6.48
N HIS A 157 -6.44 4.51 -5.20
CA HIS A 157 -5.22 4.87 -4.48
C HIS A 157 -4.84 3.79 -3.47
N THR A 158 -3.74 3.10 -3.69
CA THR A 158 -3.21 2.07 -2.77
C THR A 158 -2.15 2.62 -1.81
N LEU A 159 -1.43 3.66 -2.24
CA LEU A 159 -0.56 4.42 -1.34
C LEU A 159 -1.41 5.37 -0.48
N PRO A 160 -1.20 5.42 0.86
CA PRO A 160 -1.93 6.36 1.71
C PRO A 160 -1.60 7.82 1.35
N GLY A 161 -2.60 8.70 1.44
CA GLY A 161 -2.42 10.13 1.31
C GLY A 161 -1.76 10.75 2.55
N ARG A 162 -1.21 11.97 2.39
CA ARG A 162 -0.59 12.72 3.50
C ARG A 162 -1.60 12.96 4.63
N ALA A 163 -2.85 13.23 4.29
CA ALA A 163 -3.93 13.40 5.28
C ALA A 163 -4.17 12.12 6.10
N MET A 164 -4.15 10.93 5.45
CA MET A 164 -4.29 9.66 6.15
C MET A 164 -3.12 9.41 7.12
N LEU A 165 -1.90 9.68 6.68
CA LEU A 165 -0.69 9.55 7.51
C LEU A 165 -0.70 10.53 8.69
N SER A 166 -1.01 11.79 8.42
CA SER A 166 -1.07 12.84 9.44
C SER A 166 -2.16 12.59 10.48
N ASP A 167 -3.36 12.16 10.06
CA ASP A 167 -4.45 11.81 10.96
C ASP A 167 -4.05 10.65 11.89
N ALA A 168 -3.41 9.62 11.32
CA ALA A 168 -2.93 8.48 12.10
C ALA A 168 -1.95 8.89 13.21
N LEU A 169 -1.05 9.80 12.89
CA LEU A 169 -0.03 10.31 13.81
C LEU A 169 -0.66 11.18 14.91
N VAL A 170 -1.54 12.12 14.51
CA VAL A 170 -2.15 13.07 15.45
C VAL A 170 -3.12 12.38 16.40
N GLN A 171 -3.90 11.38 15.97
CA GLN A 171 -4.73 10.55 16.87
C GLN A 171 -3.90 9.95 18.01
N PHE A 172 -2.74 9.39 17.68
CA PHE A 172 -1.83 8.82 18.69
C PHE A 172 -1.32 9.88 19.66
N MET A 173 -0.96 11.06 19.17
CA MET A 173 -0.49 12.16 20.03
C MET A 173 -1.57 12.61 21.01
N VAL A 174 -2.79 12.80 20.54
CA VAL A 174 -3.93 13.16 21.41
C VAL A 174 -4.19 12.09 22.45
N LEU A 175 -4.14 10.81 22.06
CA LEU A 175 -4.25 9.69 23.01
C LEU A 175 -3.15 9.74 24.08
N ARG A 176 -1.94 10.16 23.72
CA ARG A 176 -0.81 10.37 24.63
C ARG A 176 -0.88 11.67 25.42
N LYS A 177 -1.93 12.47 25.22
CA LYS A 177 -2.11 13.80 25.84
C LYS A 177 -1.03 14.80 25.44
N TRP A 178 -0.41 14.63 24.29
CA TRP A 178 0.44 15.64 23.68
C TRP A 178 -0.45 16.61 22.90
N GLN A 179 -0.70 17.77 23.47
CA GLN A 179 -1.71 18.69 22.96
C GLN A 179 -1.11 19.91 22.27
N ARG A 180 0.17 20.21 22.55
CA ARG A 180 0.86 21.39 22.02
C ARG A 180 2.00 20.96 21.10
N ALA A 181 1.99 21.41 19.87
CA ALA A 181 3.00 21.06 18.90
C ALA A 181 3.76 22.28 18.38
N LEU A 182 5.07 22.15 18.21
CA LEU A 182 5.89 22.96 17.33
C LEU A 182 5.92 22.29 15.96
N LEU A 183 5.56 23.00 14.88
CA LEU A 183 5.69 22.50 13.52
C LEU A 183 6.95 23.09 12.86
N VAL A 184 7.80 22.23 12.35
CA VAL A 184 9.00 22.58 11.57
C VAL A 184 8.80 22.10 10.13
N VAL A 185 8.95 23.02 9.17
CA VAL A 185 8.63 22.81 7.76
C VAL A 185 9.87 23.05 6.90
N GLY A 186 10.12 22.17 5.95
CA GLY A 186 11.14 22.35 4.91
C GLY A 186 10.71 23.31 3.79
N GLN A 187 11.53 23.39 2.75
CA GLN A 187 11.37 24.40 1.70
C GLN A 187 10.71 23.88 0.41
N THR A 188 10.56 22.55 0.26
CA THR A 188 10.00 21.98 -0.95
C THR A 188 8.47 22.09 -0.99
N ASP A 189 7.87 21.93 -2.16
CA ASP A 189 6.42 21.88 -2.29
C ASP A 189 5.83 20.67 -1.56
N ASP A 190 6.53 19.55 -1.55
CA ASP A 190 6.13 18.34 -0.84
C ASP A 190 6.16 18.54 0.68
N ASP A 191 7.17 19.23 1.23
CA ASP A 191 7.22 19.60 2.65
C ASP A 191 6.04 20.49 3.04
N ARG A 192 5.73 21.48 2.20
CA ARG A 192 4.57 22.36 2.39
C ARG A 192 3.24 21.60 2.33
N ALA A 193 3.13 20.63 1.44
CA ALA A 193 1.96 19.78 1.32
C ALA A 193 1.79 18.86 2.55
N TYR A 194 2.89 18.27 3.04
CA TYR A 194 2.85 17.47 4.27
C TYR A 194 2.52 18.34 5.50
N ALA A 195 3.10 19.55 5.60
CA ALA A 195 2.76 20.51 6.65
C ALA A 195 1.28 20.93 6.61
N ALA A 196 0.69 21.08 5.40
CA ALA A 196 -0.73 21.36 5.26
C ALA A 196 -1.60 20.22 5.80
N ALA A 197 -1.23 18.98 5.52
CA ALA A 197 -1.91 17.80 6.06
C ALA A 197 -1.79 17.73 7.60
N LEU A 198 -0.60 18.01 8.15
CA LEU A 198 -0.39 18.07 9.61
C LEU A 198 -1.27 19.17 10.25
N ARG A 199 -1.32 20.38 9.67
CA ARG A 199 -2.18 21.46 10.19
C ARG A 199 -3.67 21.07 10.17
N ARG A 200 -4.12 20.41 9.09
CA ARG A 200 -5.48 19.89 9.00
C ARG A 200 -5.76 18.90 10.14
N SER A 201 -4.89 17.94 10.34
CA SER A 201 -5.05 16.90 11.36
C SER A 201 -4.99 17.47 12.78
N VAL A 202 -4.05 18.39 13.06
CA VAL A 202 -3.95 19.10 14.34
C VAL A 202 -5.26 19.82 14.66
N LYS A 203 -5.84 20.55 13.68
CA LYS A 203 -7.13 21.21 13.84
C LYS A 203 -8.27 20.21 14.04
N ARG A 204 -8.31 19.15 13.24
CA ARG A 204 -9.34 18.10 13.27
C ARG A 204 -9.44 17.43 14.63
N PHE A 205 -8.33 17.11 15.25
CA PHE A 205 -8.27 16.38 16.52
C PHE A 205 -8.05 17.27 17.74
N GLY A 206 -8.16 18.59 17.61
CA GLY A 206 -8.16 19.52 18.71
C GLY A 206 -6.81 19.75 19.39
N MET A 207 -5.69 19.51 18.69
CA MET A 207 -4.35 19.93 19.13
C MET A 207 -4.12 21.42 18.83
N GLN A 208 -3.11 21.99 19.46
CA GLN A 208 -2.67 23.38 19.27
C GLN A 208 -1.27 23.43 18.66
N LEU A 209 -1.10 24.20 17.58
CA LEU A 209 0.22 24.63 17.14
C LEU A 209 0.63 25.86 17.96
N VAL A 210 1.68 25.73 18.75
CA VAL A 210 2.23 26.85 19.54
C VAL A 210 3.12 27.75 18.71
N ALA A 211 3.78 27.17 17.70
CA ALA A 211 4.56 27.89 16.70
C ALA A 211 4.71 27.04 15.44
N GLU A 212 4.98 27.72 14.34
CA GLU A 212 5.42 27.11 13.08
C GLU A 212 6.69 27.82 12.63
N LYS A 213 7.70 27.06 12.24
CA LYS A 213 8.99 27.57 11.78
C LYS A 213 9.40 26.88 10.50
N THR A 214 9.89 27.65 9.53
CA THR A 214 10.45 27.11 8.30
C THR A 214 11.96 27.03 8.46
N TRP A 215 12.50 25.83 8.25
CA TRP A 215 13.94 25.63 8.18
C TRP A 215 14.43 26.12 6.82
N THR A 216 15.32 27.12 6.86
CA THR A 216 15.98 27.65 5.66
C THR A 216 17.47 27.39 5.78
N PHE A 217 18.06 26.74 4.79
CA PHE A 217 19.49 26.55 4.76
C PHE A 217 20.03 26.83 3.35
N ASP A 218 21.27 27.28 3.29
CA ASP A 218 22.09 27.30 2.12
C ASP A 218 23.14 26.17 2.17
N ASN A 219 23.96 26.05 1.14
CA ASN A 219 24.94 24.97 1.04
C ASN A 219 25.98 24.94 2.17
N ASP A 220 26.19 26.04 2.87
CA ASP A 220 27.16 26.14 3.99
C ASP A 220 26.53 25.74 5.34
N GLN A 221 25.21 25.80 5.47
CA GLN A 221 24.49 25.56 6.73
C GLN A 221 24.31 24.07 7.10
N ARG A 222 24.61 23.13 6.23
CA ARG A 222 24.57 21.70 6.56
C ARG A 222 25.47 21.34 7.75
N ARG A 223 26.57 22.04 7.94
CA ARG A 223 27.47 21.86 9.09
C ARG A 223 26.95 22.50 10.36
N SER A 224 26.14 23.54 10.26
CA SER A 224 25.57 24.25 11.40
C SER A 224 24.22 23.74 11.85
N ALA A 225 23.48 23.05 10.99
CA ALA A 225 22.14 22.51 11.31
C ALA A 225 22.12 21.75 12.64
N GLN A 226 23.07 20.85 12.85
CA GLN A 226 23.18 20.10 14.10
C GLN A 226 23.40 20.98 15.33
N ALA A 227 24.17 22.08 15.22
CA ALA A 227 24.42 23.00 16.32
C ALA A 227 23.28 23.99 16.55
N GLU A 228 22.52 24.31 15.51
CA GLU A 228 21.49 25.35 15.55
C GLU A 228 20.12 24.83 15.97
N MET A 229 19.85 23.54 15.82
CA MET A 229 18.56 22.93 16.14
C MET A 229 18.03 23.26 17.54
N PRO A 230 18.84 23.26 18.62
CA PRO A 230 18.32 23.62 19.93
C PRO A 230 17.77 25.07 19.97
N LEU A 231 18.53 26.05 19.46
CA LEU A 231 18.09 27.43 19.44
C LEU A 231 16.94 27.66 18.44
N PHE A 232 16.98 27.00 17.30
CA PHE A 232 15.91 27.07 16.30
C PHE A 232 14.58 26.55 16.84
N THR A 233 14.59 25.50 17.67
CA THR A 233 13.39 24.94 18.28
C THR A 233 12.96 25.65 19.58
N GLN A 234 13.69 26.67 20.01
CA GLN A 234 13.31 27.48 21.16
C GLN A 234 12.08 28.33 20.86
N THR A 235 10.99 28.09 21.61
CA THR A 235 9.71 28.80 21.51
C THR A 235 8.90 28.58 22.80
N ALA A 236 7.61 28.96 22.81
CA ALA A 236 6.70 28.58 23.88
C ALA A 236 6.72 27.07 24.09
N GLU A 237 6.44 26.59 25.30
CA GLU A 237 6.49 25.19 25.64
C GLU A 237 5.58 24.34 24.74
N TYR A 238 6.11 23.25 24.23
CA TYR A 238 5.41 22.26 23.39
C TYR A 238 5.60 20.85 23.96
N ASP A 239 4.72 19.93 23.58
CA ASP A 239 4.75 18.53 24.01
C ASP A 239 5.43 17.63 22.95
N VAL A 240 5.43 18.06 21.69
CA VAL A 240 5.99 17.36 20.53
C VAL A 240 6.46 18.32 19.46
N VAL A 241 7.49 17.92 18.73
CA VAL A 241 7.89 18.60 17.47
C VAL A 241 7.36 17.81 16.30
N LEU A 242 6.55 18.44 15.47
CA LEU A 242 6.09 17.93 14.18
C LEU A 242 7.06 18.35 13.08
N VAL A 243 7.44 17.43 12.21
CA VAL A 243 8.40 17.68 11.13
C VAL A 243 7.76 17.37 9.78
N ALA A 244 7.88 18.31 8.87
CA ALA A 244 7.52 18.17 7.46
C ALA A 244 8.78 18.40 6.61
N ASP A 245 9.50 17.33 6.33
CA ASP A 245 10.75 17.26 5.57
C ASP A 245 10.77 15.95 4.77
N GLU A 246 9.96 15.86 3.70
CA GLU A 246 9.85 14.65 2.89
C GLU A 246 11.13 14.34 2.11
N ARG A 247 11.94 15.37 1.84
CA ARG A 247 13.21 15.20 1.16
C ARG A 247 14.34 14.72 2.09
N GLY A 248 14.23 14.97 3.41
CA GLY A 248 15.25 14.64 4.39
C GLY A 248 16.40 15.65 4.44
N ASP A 249 16.11 16.93 4.22
CA ASP A 249 17.15 17.98 4.18
C ASP A 249 17.66 18.37 5.57
N PHE A 250 16.85 18.22 6.63
CA PHE A 250 17.23 18.65 7.99
C PHE A 250 16.60 17.81 9.11
N GLY A 251 15.50 17.15 8.86
CA GLY A 251 14.67 16.54 9.91
C GLY A 251 15.38 15.47 10.73
N GLU A 252 16.38 14.80 10.17
CA GLU A 252 17.23 13.83 10.87
C GLU A 252 18.08 14.43 11.98
N TYR A 253 18.28 15.75 11.98
CA TYR A 253 19.01 16.45 13.04
C TYR A 253 18.14 16.84 14.24
N LEU A 254 16.80 16.77 14.13
CA LEU A 254 15.88 17.18 15.19
C LEU A 254 15.80 16.18 16.35
N PRO A 255 15.76 14.85 16.13
CA PRO A 255 15.69 13.89 17.22
C PRO A 255 16.86 14.10 18.21
N TYR A 256 16.52 14.23 19.50
CA TYR A 256 17.45 14.47 20.63
C TYR A 256 18.14 15.84 20.68
N GLN A 257 17.83 16.76 19.76
CA GLN A 257 18.48 18.09 19.67
C GLN A 257 17.47 19.25 19.78
N THR A 258 16.27 19.00 20.24
CA THR A 258 15.27 20.04 20.46
C THR A 258 15.53 20.82 21.75
N TRP A 259 15.12 22.11 21.80
CA TRP A 259 15.27 22.95 22.99
C TRP A 259 14.69 22.31 24.27
N TYR A 260 13.45 21.85 24.19
CA TYR A 260 12.89 20.99 25.22
C TYR A 260 13.12 19.51 24.82
N PRO A 261 13.42 18.61 25.77
CA PRO A 261 13.58 17.18 25.48
C PRO A 261 12.20 16.54 25.19
N ARG A 262 11.69 16.79 24.01
CA ARG A 262 10.36 16.34 23.56
C ARG A 262 10.48 15.39 22.38
N PRO A 263 9.50 14.49 22.18
CA PRO A 263 9.44 13.63 21.01
C PRO A 263 9.42 14.42 19.70
N VAL A 264 10.03 13.85 18.67
CA VAL A 264 9.95 14.31 17.28
C VAL A 264 9.10 13.33 16.51
N ALA A 265 8.21 13.83 15.66
CA ALA A 265 7.28 13.00 14.90
C ALA A 265 6.93 13.68 13.55
N GLY A 266 6.52 12.90 12.57
CA GLY A 266 6.20 13.37 11.22
C GLY A 266 6.99 12.61 10.19
N THR A 267 7.71 13.30 9.33
CA THR A 267 8.59 12.67 8.34
C THR A 267 9.80 11.99 8.98
N GLN A 268 10.22 12.44 10.17
CA GLN A 268 11.29 11.83 10.97
C GLN A 268 10.83 11.60 12.42
N GLY A 269 11.60 10.79 13.15
CA GLY A 269 11.28 10.41 14.53
C GLY A 269 10.22 9.32 14.60
N LEU A 270 9.05 9.62 15.13
CA LEU A 270 7.87 8.74 15.05
C LEU A 270 7.16 8.99 13.72
N THR A 271 7.26 8.05 12.80
CA THR A 271 6.82 8.21 11.42
C THR A 271 5.58 7.34 11.13
N PRO A 272 4.49 7.92 10.58
CA PRO A 272 3.38 7.16 10.03
C PRO A 272 3.74 6.63 8.65
N THR A 273 3.39 5.38 8.35
CA THR A 273 3.82 4.73 7.11
C THR A 273 2.78 3.75 6.58
N GLY A 274 2.77 3.52 5.28
CA GLY A 274 1.94 2.49 4.65
C GLY A 274 2.42 1.08 4.95
N TRP A 275 3.75 0.88 5.09
CA TRP A 275 4.36 -0.40 5.42
C TRP A 275 5.72 -0.23 6.08
N HIS A 276 6.05 -1.11 7.03
CA HIS A 276 7.37 -1.12 7.65
C HIS A 276 7.78 -2.54 8.07
N LYS A 277 9.08 -2.79 8.02
CA LYS A 277 9.68 -4.09 8.38
C LYS A 277 9.42 -4.55 9.83
N THR A 278 9.10 -3.62 10.72
CA THR A 278 8.79 -3.91 12.12
C THR A 278 7.34 -4.39 12.36
N VAL A 279 6.51 -4.42 11.31
CA VAL A 279 5.18 -5.04 11.37
C VAL A 279 5.34 -6.54 11.17
N GLU A 280 5.18 -7.32 12.24
CA GLU A 280 5.45 -8.76 12.22
C GLU A 280 4.19 -9.62 12.35
N THR A 281 3.09 -9.01 12.81
CA THR A 281 1.81 -9.70 13.08
C THR A 281 0.97 -9.93 11.82
N PHE A 282 -0.07 -10.75 11.95
CA PHE A 282 -1.09 -10.99 10.91
C PHE A 282 -0.55 -11.51 9.55
N GLY A 283 0.60 -12.20 9.57
CA GLY A 283 1.24 -12.69 8.36
C GLY A 283 2.19 -11.70 7.67
N ALA A 284 2.37 -10.50 8.23
CA ALA A 284 3.28 -9.49 7.67
C ALA A 284 4.73 -9.98 7.61
N ALA A 285 5.19 -10.71 8.63
CA ALA A 285 6.55 -11.29 8.62
C ALA A 285 6.77 -12.27 7.44
N GLN A 286 5.77 -13.06 7.08
CA GLN A 286 5.86 -13.97 5.93
C GLN A 286 5.89 -13.21 4.61
N LEU A 287 5.07 -12.17 4.45
CA LEU A 287 5.12 -11.31 3.26
C LEU A 287 6.51 -10.66 3.15
N GLN A 288 7.01 -10.10 4.24
CA GLN A 288 8.31 -9.44 4.31
C GLN A 288 9.46 -10.39 3.93
N LYS A 289 9.44 -11.63 4.43
CA LYS A 289 10.47 -12.65 4.09
C LYS A 289 10.43 -13.04 2.62
N ARG A 290 9.23 -13.20 2.03
CA ARG A 290 9.12 -13.48 0.58
C ARG A 290 9.63 -12.31 -0.25
N PHE A 291 9.31 -11.10 0.15
CA PHE A 291 9.81 -9.90 -0.51
C PHE A 291 11.33 -9.79 -0.41
N GLU A 292 11.91 -9.97 0.77
CA GLU A 292 13.36 -9.94 1.00
C GLU A 292 14.08 -11.01 0.18
N ALA A 293 13.52 -12.22 0.09
CA ALA A 293 14.08 -13.30 -0.71
C ALA A 293 14.09 -12.98 -2.21
N GLN A 294 13.12 -12.18 -2.71
CA GLN A 294 13.04 -11.78 -4.11
C GLN A 294 13.91 -10.54 -4.40
N ALA A 295 13.81 -9.50 -3.56
CA ALA A 295 14.37 -8.18 -3.82
C ALA A 295 15.73 -7.92 -3.15
N GLY A 296 16.17 -8.77 -2.21
CA GLY A 296 17.40 -8.59 -1.44
C GLY A 296 17.36 -7.41 -0.45
N ARG A 297 16.20 -6.84 -0.20
CA ARG A 297 15.96 -5.70 0.68
C ARG A 297 14.58 -5.75 1.36
N TRP A 298 14.37 -4.89 2.33
CA TRP A 298 13.07 -4.74 2.98
C TRP A 298 12.03 -4.06 2.08
N MET A 299 10.77 -4.50 2.18
CA MET A 299 9.61 -3.88 1.53
C MET A 299 9.37 -2.49 2.13
N ASN A 300 9.16 -1.50 1.29
CA ASN A 300 8.76 -0.14 1.67
C ASN A 300 7.29 0.16 1.30
N ASP A 301 6.84 1.39 1.54
CA ASP A 301 5.46 1.84 1.29
C ASP A 301 5.04 1.67 -0.17
N ARG A 302 5.90 2.04 -1.12
CA ARG A 302 5.62 1.94 -2.55
C ARG A 302 5.55 0.50 -3.01
N ASP A 303 6.43 -0.37 -2.46
CA ASP A 303 6.40 -1.80 -2.75
C ASP A 303 5.07 -2.41 -2.26
N PHE A 304 4.67 -2.08 -1.03
CA PHE A 304 3.40 -2.55 -0.49
C PHE A 304 2.21 -2.01 -1.28
N ALA A 305 2.21 -0.73 -1.64
CA ALA A 305 1.14 -0.12 -2.42
C ALA A 305 1.00 -0.77 -3.81
N ALA A 306 2.11 -1.04 -4.49
CA ALA A 306 2.12 -1.73 -5.78
C ALA A 306 1.70 -3.22 -5.65
N TRP A 307 2.15 -3.89 -4.57
CA TRP A 307 1.70 -5.24 -4.24
C TRP A 307 0.17 -5.27 -4.02
N MET A 308 -0.37 -4.34 -3.23
CA MET A 308 -1.81 -4.22 -2.98
C MET A 308 -2.60 -3.91 -4.26
N ALA A 309 -2.08 -3.10 -5.17
CA ALA A 309 -2.72 -2.81 -6.44
C ALA A 309 -2.95 -4.09 -7.27
N VAL A 310 -1.90 -4.88 -7.46
CA VAL A 310 -1.99 -6.16 -8.18
C VAL A 310 -2.89 -7.16 -7.43
N ARG A 311 -2.79 -7.23 -6.10
CA ARG A 311 -3.65 -8.10 -5.28
C ARG A 311 -5.12 -7.69 -5.32
N SER A 312 -5.43 -6.40 -5.44
CA SER A 312 -6.78 -5.89 -5.63
C SER A 312 -7.36 -6.37 -6.97
N VAL A 313 -6.58 -6.24 -8.05
CA VAL A 313 -6.96 -6.79 -9.36
C VAL A 313 -7.21 -8.29 -9.26
N ALA A 314 -6.26 -9.05 -8.71
CA ALA A 314 -6.38 -10.50 -8.62
C ALA A 314 -7.62 -10.93 -7.80
N SER A 315 -7.88 -10.26 -6.67
CA SER A 315 -9.06 -10.55 -5.84
C SER A 315 -10.37 -10.27 -6.56
N ALA A 316 -10.44 -9.17 -7.32
CA ALA A 316 -11.62 -8.80 -8.08
C ALA A 316 -11.84 -9.76 -9.28
N VAL A 317 -10.77 -10.10 -10.00
CA VAL A 317 -10.81 -11.09 -11.09
C VAL A 317 -11.21 -12.46 -10.59
N ASN A 318 -10.70 -12.90 -9.44
CA ASN A 318 -11.09 -14.15 -8.81
C ASN A 318 -12.60 -14.23 -8.55
N LYS A 319 -13.21 -13.13 -8.15
CA LYS A 319 -14.65 -13.06 -7.86
C LYS A 319 -15.51 -12.94 -9.12
N LEU A 320 -15.11 -12.08 -10.07
CA LEU A 320 -15.91 -11.80 -11.28
C LEU A 320 -15.63 -12.74 -12.45
N ARG A 321 -14.50 -13.45 -12.44
CA ARG A 321 -14.04 -14.29 -13.57
C ARG A 321 -13.87 -13.54 -14.89
N GLN A 322 -13.54 -12.25 -14.81
CA GLN A 322 -13.26 -11.38 -15.93
C GLN A 322 -12.29 -10.27 -15.51
N ALA A 323 -11.67 -9.59 -16.49
CA ALA A 323 -10.69 -8.53 -16.26
C ALA A 323 -11.11 -7.17 -16.86
N GLU A 324 -12.41 -6.95 -17.03
CA GLU A 324 -12.94 -5.69 -17.56
C GLU A 324 -12.78 -4.57 -16.51
N PRO A 325 -12.10 -3.43 -16.83
CA PRO A 325 -11.71 -2.41 -15.86
C PRO A 325 -12.85 -1.81 -15.06
N ARG A 326 -13.97 -1.47 -15.71
CA ARG A 326 -15.13 -0.86 -15.05
C ARG A 326 -15.81 -1.82 -14.09
N ALA A 327 -15.95 -3.09 -14.47
CA ALA A 327 -16.54 -4.11 -13.60
C ALA A 327 -15.64 -4.35 -12.37
N LEU A 328 -14.31 -4.40 -12.55
CA LEU A 328 -13.36 -4.50 -11.45
C LEU A 328 -13.47 -3.28 -10.52
N GLN A 329 -13.49 -2.07 -11.08
CA GLN A 329 -13.61 -0.83 -10.30
C GLN A 329 -14.91 -0.80 -9.50
N GLN A 330 -16.05 -1.11 -10.13
CA GLN A 330 -17.35 -1.15 -9.44
C GLN A 330 -17.34 -2.14 -8.28
N LEU A 331 -16.79 -3.33 -8.47
CA LEU A 331 -16.69 -4.31 -7.40
C LEU A 331 -15.78 -3.82 -6.26
N LEU A 332 -14.62 -3.24 -6.57
CA LEU A 332 -13.68 -2.73 -5.58
C LEU A 332 -14.28 -1.58 -4.74
N LEU A 333 -15.10 -0.72 -5.37
CA LEU A 333 -15.78 0.40 -4.71
C LEU A 333 -17.07 -0.01 -3.99
N SER A 334 -17.62 -1.19 -4.26
CA SER A 334 -18.90 -1.64 -3.69
C SER A 334 -18.83 -2.06 -2.21
N GLU A 335 -17.63 -2.10 -1.61
CA GLU A 335 -17.38 -2.63 -0.26
C GLU A 335 -17.72 -4.12 -0.05
N GLN A 336 -18.15 -4.83 -1.11
CA GLN A 336 -18.50 -6.26 -1.06
C GLN A 336 -17.29 -7.20 -1.24
N LEU A 337 -16.12 -6.62 -1.49
CA LEU A 337 -14.86 -7.34 -1.66
C LEU A 337 -13.86 -6.92 -0.58
N PRO A 338 -13.87 -7.57 0.59
CA PRO A 338 -12.83 -7.32 1.60
C PRO A 338 -11.49 -7.84 1.09
N LEU A 339 -10.46 -7.01 1.18
CA LEU A 339 -9.11 -7.32 0.74
C LEU A 339 -8.21 -7.68 1.92
N ASP A 340 -7.30 -8.60 1.70
CA ASP A 340 -6.28 -8.98 2.68
C ASP A 340 -4.96 -8.24 2.40
N GLY A 341 -4.47 -7.49 3.39
CA GLY A 341 -3.23 -6.72 3.31
C GLY A 341 -2.24 -6.99 4.44
N PHE A 342 -2.39 -8.10 5.18
CA PHE A 342 -1.53 -8.47 6.32
C PHE A 342 -1.40 -7.38 7.42
N LYS A 343 -2.46 -6.56 7.58
CA LYS A 343 -2.49 -5.44 8.54
C LYS A 343 -3.47 -5.66 9.70
N GLY A 344 -3.95 -6.91 9.88
CA GLY A 344 -4.86 -7.27 10.97
C GLY A 344 -6.32 -6.87 10.78
N ARG A 345 -6.63 -6.11 9.73
CA ARG A 345 -7.98 -5.72 9.34
C ARG A 345 -8.21 -5.95 7.85
N LYS A 346 -9.46 -6.17 7.47
CA LYS A 346 -9.84 -6.22 6.06
C LYS A 346 -9.78 -4.83 5.47
N LEU A 347 -9.20 -4.72 4.28
CA LEU A 347 -9.07 -3.46 3.54
C LEU A 347 -10.20 -3.32 2.53
N SER A 348 -10.58 -2.09 2.20
CA SER A 348 -11.58 -1.78 1.17
C SER A 348 -11.31 -0.41 0.57
N TYR A 349 -11.84 -0.13 -0.61
CA TYR A 349 -11.75 1.21 -1.19
C TYR A 349 -12.92 2.07 -0.78
N ARG A 350 -12.66 3.37 -0.56
CA ARG A 350 -13.70 4.37 -0.34
C ARG A 350 -14.45 4.66 -1.64
N PRO A 351 -15.80 4.58 -1.65
CA PRO A 351 -16.56 4.82 -2.87
C PRO A 351 -16.57 6.30 -3.31
N TRP A 352 -16.19 7.25 -2.44
CA TRP A 352 -16.26 8.68 -2.75
C TRP A 352 -14.95 9.28 -3.27
N ASN A 353 -13.82 8.58 -3.13
CA ASN A 353 -12.52 9.07 -3.62
C ASN A 353 -11.53 7.98 -4.04
N GLY A 354 -11.92 6.71 -3.99
CA GLY A 354 -11.08 5.61 -4.42
C GLY A 354 -9.85 5.33 -3.54
N GLU A 355 -9.74 5.90 -2.34
CA GLU A 355 -8.60 5.66 -1.45
C GLU A 355 -8.79 4.36 -0.66
N LEU A 356 -7.73 3.56 -0.57
CA LEU A 356 -7.71 2.31 0.18
C LEU A 356 -7.75 2.59 1.69
N ARG A 357 -8.81 2.13 2.36
CA ARG A 357 -8.90 2.08 3.82
C ARG A 357 -7.90 1.06 4.34
N GLN A 358 -6.94 1.50 5.13
CA GLN A 358 -5.90 0.64 5.66
C GLN A 358 -5.39 1.15 7.01
N PRO A 359 -5.05 0.25 7.95
CA PRO A 359 -4.33 0.65 9.15
C PRO A 359 -2.98 1.27 8.82
N ILE A 360 -2.62 2.31 9.56
CA ILE A 360 -1.36 3.03 9.41
C ILE A 360 -0.45 2.74 10.59
N PRO A 361 0.63 1.99 10.41
CA PRO A 361 1.67 1.81 11.40
C PRO A 361 2.35 3.13 11.76
N LEU A 362 2.59 3.34 13.04
CA LEU A 362 3.42 4.41 13.58
C LEU A 362 4.72 3.79 14.06
N VAL A 363 5.81 4.14 13.43
CA VAL A 363 7.08 3.41 13.57
C VAL A 363 8.24 4.31 13.93
N GLN A 364 9.23 3.71 14.53
CA GLN A 364 10.61 4.17 14.57
C GLN A 364 11.48 3.19 13.78
N PRO A 365 12.71 3.50 13.44
CA PRO A 365 13.55 2.67 12.56
C PRO A 365 13.65 1.19 12.95
N ARG A 366 13.44 0.86 14.25
CA ARG A 366 13.56 -0.49 14.79
C ARG A 366 12.35 -0.98 15.59
N ALA A 367 11.25 -0.22 15.61
CA ALA A 367 10.09 -0.56 16.44
C ALA A 367 8.78 -0.11 15.81
N LEU A 368 7.78 -0.99 15.86
CA LEU A 368 6.38 -0.60 15.74
C LEU A 368 5.93 -0.04 17.08
N VAL A 369 5.53 1.22 17.12
CA VAL A 369 5.08 1.91 18.33
C VAL A 369 3.58 1.77 18.54
N SER A 370 2.80 1.95 17.47
CA SER A 370 1.34 1.83 17.48
C SER A 370 0.81 1.61 16.06
N THR A 371 -0.48 1.40 15.93
CA THR A 371 -1.18 1.34 14.63
C THR A 371 -2.48 2.11 14.74
N SER A 372 -2.72 3.06 13.84
CA SER A 372 -3.96 3.82 13.76
C SER A 372 -4.92 3.22 12.72
N PRO A 373 -6.26 3.43 12.91
CA PRO A 373 -6.89 4.37 13.84
C PRO A 373 -6.76 3.89 15.29
N GLN A 374 -6.62 4.88 16.18
CA GLN A 374 -6.53 4.64 17.62
C GLN A 374 -7.94 4.40 18.20
N ASP A 375 -8.01 3.60 19.30
CA ASP A 375 -9.24 3.32 20.00
C ASP A 375 -10.01 4.56 20.35
N GLY A 376 -10.57 5.28 20.55
CA GLY A 376 -11.20 6.56 20.87
C GLY A 376 -11.47 7.45 19.64
N PHE A 377 -10.97 7.06 18.47
CA PHE A 377 -11.13 7.81 17.22
C PHE A 377 -11.79 7.01 16.10
N LEU A 378 -12.36 5.85 16.41
CA LEU A 378 -13.00 5.00 15.42
C LEU A 378 -14.21 5.70 14.80
N HIS A 379 -14.31 5.65 13.48
CA HIS A 379 -15.46 6.21 12.78
C HIS A 379 -16.68 5.27 12.92
N PRO A 380 -17.90 5.81 13.10
CA PRO A 380 -19.09 5.02 13.41
C PRO A 380 -19.52 4.04 12.31
N PHE A 381 -19.22 4.33 11.04
CA PHE A 381 -19.62 3.47 9.91
C PHE A 381 -18.49 2.50 9.50
N ASN A 382 -17.28 3.01 9.34
CA ASN A 382 -16.10 2.21 9.06
C ASN A 382 -14.92 2.78 9.83
N GLU A 383 -14.33 2.00 10.72
CA GLU A 383 -13.26 2.44 11.63
C GLU A 383 -12.14 3.21 10.93
N MET A 384 -11.81 2.82 9.67
CA MET A 384 -10.74 3.44 8.89
C MET A 384 -11.10 4.83 8.32
N ASP A 385 -12.38 5.23 8.32
CA ASP A 385 -12.80 6.53 7.78
C ASP A 385 -12.47 7.70 8.73
N SER A 386 -11.95 7.41 9.90
CA SER A 386 -11.32 8.42 10.77
C SER A 386 -9.95 8.89 10.29
N LEU A 387 -9.36 8.24 9.29
CA LEU A 387 -8.05 8.58 8.69
C LEU A 387 -8.24 9.11 7.27
N GLY A 388 -7.63 10.23 6.93
CA GLY A 388 -7.75 10.86 5.61
C GLY A 388 -9.04 11.62 5.41
N TYR A 389 -9.44 11.83 4.16
CA TYR A 389 -10.63 12.59 3.80
C TYR A 389 -11.89 11.74 3.91
N ASP A 390 -12.80 12.14 4.79
CA ASP A 390 -14.12 11.55 4.90
C ASP A 390 -15.05 12.11 3.81
N LYS A 391 -16.18 11.44 3.56
CA LYS A 391 -17.12 11.78 2.50
C LYS A 391 -17.56 13.25 2.50
N PRO A 392 -17.88 13.90 3.65
CA PRO A 392 -18.25 15.31 3.68
C PRO A 392 -17.12 16.29 3.32
N GLU A 393 -15.86 15.86 3.41
CA GLU A 393 -14.68 16.68 3.14
C GLU A 393 -14.24 16.62 1.67
N VAL A 394 -14.83 15.72 0.88
CA VAL A 394 -14.49 15.52 -0.54
C VAL A 394 -15.42 16.36 -1.40
N THR A 395 -14.83 17.23 -2.22
CA THR A 395 -15.56 18.17 -3.09
C THR A 395 -15.55 17.76 -4.56
N CYS A 396 -14.74 16.79 -4.96
CA CYS A 396 -14.74 16.26 -6.32
C CYS A 396 -15.86 15.22 -6.52
N GLY A 397 -16.42 15.18 -7.72
CA GLY A 397 -17.28 14.07 -8.15
C GLY A 397 -16.41 12.84 -8.44
N TYR A 398 -16.61 11.75 -7.71
CA TYR A 398 -16.06 10.44 -8.03
C TYR A 398 -17.20 9.55 -8.55
N PRO A 399 -17.03 8.83 -9.69
CA PRO A 399 -18.12 8.11 -10.37
C PRO A 399 -18.68 6.93 -9.57
#